data_94c4006eb9fecf3641f9e9175a0cf196
#
_entry.id   94c4006eb9fecf3641f9e9175a0cf196
#
_cell.length_a   1.000
_cell.length_b   1.000
_cell.length_c   1.000
_cell.angle_alpha   90.00
_cell.angle_beta   90.00
_cell.angle_gamma   90.00
#
_symmetry.space_group_name_H-M   'P 1'
#
loop_
_entity.id
_entity.type
_entity.pdbx_description
1 polymer ?
#
loop_
_entity_poly.entity_id
_entity_poly.type
_entity_poly.pdbx_seq_one_letter_code
_entity_poly.pdbx_strand_id
1 'polypeptide(L)'
;MRLGKPVPHYQEKFPVGTRVRVKSRQYLEGFRRDWKYHHPISTEQIEAAGVTDTVKGAAFYHGGDVLYTLSATPGTWHEVCLEAAS
;
A
#
# COMPACT_ATOMS: atom_id res chain seq x y z
N MET A 1 18.42 28.43 4.81
CA MET A 1 18.09 27.94 4.97
C MET A 1 17.44 27.26 5.24
N ARG A 2 17.06 27.29 5.12
CA ARG A 2 16.55 26.54 5.37
C ARG A 2 16.54 25.78 5.65
N LEU A 3 16.49 25.94 6.03
CA LEU A 3 16.49 25.10 6.34
C LEU A 3 16.07 24.13 6.20
N GLY A 4 16.65 24.14 6.47
CA GLY A 4 16.22 22.93 5.96
C GLY A 4 14.94 22.44 6.52
N LYS A 5 14.11 21.94 5.67
CA LYS A 5 12.94 21.36 6.22
C LYS A 5 13.19 19.92 6.59
N PRO A 6 12.57 19.46 7.66
CA PRO A 6 12.78 18.09 8.09
C PRO A 6 12.30 17.12 7.02
N VAL A 7 13.02 16.02 6.91
CA VAL A 7 12.60 14.94 6.04
C VAL A 7 11.35 14.34 6.64
N PRO A 8 10.26 14.22 5.89
CA PRO A 8 9.07 13.61 6.43
C PRO A 8 9.32 12.15 6.75
N HIS A 9 8.82 11.73 7.88
CA HIS A 9 8.86 10.31 8.22
C HIS A 9 7.96 9.50 7.33
N TYR A 10 6.93 10.15 6.80
CA TYR A 10 5.95 9.49 5.95
C TYR A 10 6.13 10.03 4.55
N GLN A 11 6.56 9.17 3.67
CA GLN A 11 6.74 9.57 2.29
C GLN A 11 6.19 8.44 1.43
N GLU A 12 5.12 8.73 0.73
CA GLU A 12 4.51 7.69 -0.08
C GLU A 12 5.40 7.34 -1.25
N LYS A 13 5.51 6.05 -1.49
CA LYS A 13 6.25 5.53 -2.62
C LYS A 13 5.42 5.65 -3.90
N PHE A 14 4.12 5.62 -3.76
CA PHE A 14 3.20 5.63 -4.90
C PHE A 14 2.23 6.80 -4.76
N PRO A 15 2.56 7.98 -5.30
CA PRO A 15 1.64 9.12 -5.21
C PRO A 15 0.33 8.84 -5.93
N VAL A 16 -0.71 9.61 -5.58
CA VAL A 16 -2.01 9.51 -6.23
C VAL A 16 -1.82 9.60 -7.74
N GLY A 17 -2.47 8.70 -8.45
CA GLY A 17 -2.36 8.62 -9.91
C GLY A 17 -1.35 7.60 -10.39
N THR A 18 -0.54 7.06 -9.50
CA THR A 18 0.46 6.06 -9.89
C THR A 18 -0.20 4.73 -10.19
N ARG A 19 0.25 4.08 -11.26
CA ARG A 19 -0.20 2.73 -11.57
C ARG A 19 0.59 1.74 -10.73
N VAL A 20 -0.13 0.86 -10.07
CA VAL A 20 0.47 -0.16 -9.21
C VAL A 20 -0.13 -1.51 -9.52
N ARG A 21 0.59 -2.55 -9.12
CA ARG A 21 0.10 -3.92 -9.20
C ARG A 21 0.09 -4.52 -7.81
N VAL A 22 -1.00 -5.18 -7.48
CA VAL A 22 -1.07 -5.93 -6.24
C VAL A 22 -0.14 -7.13 -6.35
N LYS A 23 0.64 -7.38 -5.33
CA LYS A 23 1.61 -8.47 -5.36
C LYS A 23 0.93 -9.82 -5.43
N SER A 24 1.74 -10.87 -5.56
CA SER A 24 1.24 -12.21 -5.78
C SER A 24 0.40 -12.72 -4.62
N ARG A 25 -0.45 -13.69 -4.91
CA ARG A 25 -1.26 -14.33 -3.88
C ARG A 25 -0.38 -14.91 -2.79
N GLN A 26 0.72 -15.54 -3.18
CA GLN A 26 1.63 -16.13 -2.21
C GLN A 26 2.18 -15.07 -1.26
N TYR A 27 2.56 -13.92 -1.80
CA TYR A 27 3.06 -12.83 -0.95
C TYR A 27 1.97 -12.34 0.01
N LEU A 28 0.77 -12.15 -0.51
CA LEU A 28 -0.33 -11.62 0.30
C LEU A 28 -0.72 -12.60 1.41
N GLU A 29 -0.73 -13.88 1.12
CA GLU A 29 -1.04 -14.88 2.13
C GLU A 29 0.02 -14.90 3.22
N GLY A 30 1.30 -14.76 2.84
CA GLY A 30 2.37 -14.65 3.80
C GLY A 30 2.26 -13.41 4.65
N PHE A 31 1.92 -12.30 4.02
CA PHE A 31 1.74 -11.06 4.75
C PHE A 31 0.59 -11.20 5.76
N ARG A 32 -0.54 -11.75 5.34
CA ARG A 32 -1.68 -11.92 6.24
C ARG A 32 -1.32 -12.80 7.42
N ARG A 33 -0.56 -13.86 7.18
CA ARG A 33 -0.17 -14.77 8.25
C ARG A 33 0.75 -14.07 9.26
N ASP A 34 1.66 -13.23 8.77
CA ASP A 34 2.71 -12.68 9.61
C ASP A 34 2.37 -11.32 10.20
N TRP A 35 1.49 -10.55 9.57
CA TRP A 35 1.13 -9.22 10.04
C TRP A 35 0.01 -9.33 11.08
N LYS A 36 0.33 -8.93 12.30
CA LYS A 36 -0.59 -9.07 13.43
C LYS A 36 -1.08 -7.74 13.96
N TYR A 37 -0.98 -6.69 13.16
CA TYR A 37 -1.26 -5.35 13.63
C TYR A 37 -2.46 -4.75 12.89
N HIS A 38 -2.43 -3.44 12.68
CA HIS A 38 -3.56 -2.73 12.08
C HIS A 38 -3.76 -3.11 10.61
N HIS A 39 -4.97 -2.93 10.15
CA HIS A 39 -5.34 -3.13 8.74
C HIS A 39 -4.92 -4.50 8.21
N PRO A 40 -5.43 -5.57 8.79
CA PRO A 40 -5.10 -6.90 8.26
C PRO A 40 -5.70 -7.07 6.87
N ILE A 41 -5.05 -7.89 6.06
CA ILE A 41 -5.51 -8.15 4.71
C ILE A 41 -6.68 -9.11 4.74
N SER A 42 -7.72 -8.81 3.96
CA SER A 42 -8.91 -9.63 3.85
C SER A 42 -8.75 -10.69 2.77
N THR A 43 -9.67 -11.65 2.78
CA THR A 43 -9.71 -12.65 1.72
C THR A 43 -9.96 -12.00 0.37
N GLU A 44 -10.82 -10.98 0.33
CA GLU A 44 -11.08 -10.26 -0.91
C GLU A 44 -9.82 -9.62 -1.48
N GLN A 45 -8.99 -9.09 -0.58
CA GLN A 45 -7.73 -8.50 -1.04
C GLN A 45 -6.80 -9.55 -1.60
N ILE A 46 -6.76 -10.73 -1.01
CA ILE A 46 -5.92 -11.81 -1.54
C ILE A 46 -6.41 -12.22 -2.92
N GLU A 47 -7.72 -12.22 -3.12
CA GLU A 47 -8.27 -12.57 -4.43
C GLU A 47 -7.95 -11.53 -5.49
N ALA A 48 -7.55 -10.33 -5.09
CA ALA A 48 -7.14 -9.29 -6.02
C ALA A 48 -5.66 -9.38 -6.39
N ALA A 49 -4.98 -10.45 -6.00
CA ALA A 49 -3.54 -10.60 -6.31
C ALA A 49 -3.30 -10.44 -7.81
N GLY A 50 -2.27 -9.67 -8.16
CA GLY A 50 -1.89 -9.47 -9.55
C GLY A 50 -2.68 -8.41 -10.28
N VAL A 51 -3.69 -7.83 -9.66
CA VAL A 51 -4.51 -6.80 -10.28
C VAL A 51 -3.68 -5.52 -10.42
N THR A 52 -3.82 -4.85 -11.56
CA THR A 52 -3.22 -3.53 -11.79
C THR A 52 -4.30 -2.48 -11.60
N ASP A 53 -3.96 -1.43 -10.84
CA ASP A 53 -4.93 -0.38 -10.54
C ASP A 53 -4.17 0.93 -10.32
N THR A 54 -4.89 1.98 -10.04
CA THR A 54 -4.32 3.31 -9.86
C THR A 54 -4.53 3.77 -8.43
N VAL A 55 -3.52 4.36 -7.85
CA VAL A 55 -3.61 4.90 -6.49
C VAL A 55 -4.59 6.06 -6.46
N LYS A 56 -5.59 5.95 -5.60
CA LYS A 56 -6.59 6.98 -5.41
C LYS A 56 -6.29 7.84 -4.20
N GLY A 57 -5.71 7.28 -3.18
CA GLY A 57 -5.39 8.02 -1.97
C GLY A 57 -4.28 7.35 -1.20
N ALA A 58 -3.63 8.13 -0.34
CA ALA A 58 -2.59 7.63 0.52
C ALA A 58 -2.81 8.19 1.91
N ALA A 59 -2.51 7.40 2.93
CA ALA A 59 -2.65 7.81 4.31
C ALA A 59 -1.47 7.29 5.10
N PHE A 60 -1.19 7.96 6.20
CA PHE A 60 -0.05 7.59 7.03
C PHE A 60 -0.56 7.14 8.39
N TYR A 61 -0.07 6.00 8.83
CA TYR A 61 -0.45 5.46 10.12
C TYR A 61 0.69 5.69 11.11
N HIS A 62 0.37 5.59 12.39
CA HIS A 62 1.36 5.75 13.44
C HIS A 62 2.53 4.81 13.21
N GLY A 63 3.73 5.30 13.38
CA GLY A 63 4.92 4.50 13.21
C GLY A 63 5.49 4.50 11.82
N GLY A 64 4.85 5.22 10.89
CA GLY A 64 5.42 5.42 9.57
C GLY A 64 4.88 4.52 8.47
N ASP A 65 3.88 3.72 8.78
CA ASP A 65 3.28 2.88 7.74
C ASP A 65 2.51 3.73 6.75
N VAL A 66 2.69 3.46 5.47
CA VAL A 66 1.96 4.15 4.41
C VAL A 66 0.90 3.19 3.88
N LEU A 67 -0.33 3.68 3.81
CA LEU A 67 -1.47 2.89 3.37
C LEU A 67 -2.09 3.55 2.16
N TYR A 68 -2.64 2.74 1.27
CA TYR A 68 -3.18 3.22 0.00
C TYR A 68 -4.58 2.73 -0.22
N THR A 69 -5.38 3.55 -0.92
CA THR A 69 -6.63 3.09 -1.50
C THR A 69 -6.49 3.16 -3.01
N LEU A 70 -7.13 2.22 -3.69
CA LEU A 70 -7.04 2.11 -5.14
C LEU A 70 -8.39 2.42 -5.77
N SER A 71 -8.35 2.78 -7.06
CA SER A 71 -9.55 3.31 -7.73
C SER A 71 -10.67 2.27 -7.84
N ALA A 72 -10.33 1.03 -8.17
CA ALA A 72 -11.34 0.01 -8.44
C ALA A 72 -11.19 -1.23 -7.56
N THR A 73 -10.12 -1.32 -6.79
CA THR A 73 -9.83 -2.49 -5.97
C THR A 73 -10.14 -2.15 -4.52
N PRO A 74 -11.06 -2.85 -3.88
CA PRO A 74 -11.46 -2.49 -2.52
C PRO A 74 -10.37 -2.77 -1.51
N GLY A 75 -10.45 -2.08 -0.39
CA GLY A 75 -9.56 -2.30 0.75
C GLY A 75 -8.54 -1.22 0.94
N THR A 76 -7.90 -1.26 2.09
CA THR A 76 -6.77 -0.41 2.40
C THR A 76 -5.52 -1.26 2.26
N TRP A 77 -4.55 -0.75 1.50
CA TRP A 77 -3.41 -1.56 1.09
C TRP A 77 -2.13 -1.06 1.74
N HIS A 78 -1.39 -1.97 2.34
CA HIS A 78 -0.06 -1.67 2.84
C HIS A 78 0.90 -1.49 1.67
N GLU A 79 1.83 -0.57 1.82
CA GLU A 79 2.77 -0.25 0.74
C GLU A 79 3.53 -1.48 0.26
N VAL A 80 3.91 -2.36 1.21
CA VAL A 80 4.68 -3.55 0.84
C VAL A 80 3.87 -4.56 0.02
N CYS A 81 2.56 -4.42 -0.01
CA CYS A 81 1.70 -5.33 -0.78
C CYS A 81 1.52 -4.85 -2.22
N LEU A 82 2.07 -3.71 -2.57
CA LEU A 82 1.95 -3.13 -3.90
C LEU A 82 3.33 -3.00 -4.53
N GLU A 83 3.35 -3.00 -5.85
CA GLU A 83 4.58 -2.75 -6.59
C GLU A 83 4.23 -1.87 -7.78
N ALA A 84 5.23 -1.18 -8.32
CA ALA A 84 5.00 -0.31 -9.46
C ALA A 84 4.59 -1.17 -10.66
N ALA A 85 3.57 -0.70 -11.37
CA ALA A 85 3.17 -1.34 -12.62
C ALA A 85 3.82 -0.58 -13.75
N SER A 86 4.44 -1.30 -14.64
CA SER A 86 5.11 -0.65 -15.76
C SER A 86 4.25 -0.67 -17.01
#